data_09d3fe5f7952db73d9b02cc0226a926c
#
_entry.id   09d3fe5f7952db73d9b02cc0226a926c
#
_cell.length_a   1.000
_cell.length_b   1.000
_cell.length_c   1.000
_cell.angle_alpha   90.00
_cell.angle_beta   90.00
_cell.angle_gamma   90.00
#
_symmetry.space_group_name_H-M   'P 1'
#
loop_
_entity.id
_entity.type
_entity.pdbx_description
1 polymer ?
#
loop_
_entity_poly.entity_id
_entity_poly.type
_entity_poly.pdbx_seq_one_letter_code
_entity_poly.pdbx_strand_id
1 'polypeptide(L)'
;MRRLLLAAAAPVVALLAVRPVGDRMARRLMDAPRTGPGEDALRPAVEALGGEVVRLLARDGIRLSGRWLPAEPGDDGWVPDPREAVVLLHGWTGSVGPDLVAHGPFLLRTANLLGLDFRGHGGSADGPTTFGALEVEDVAGALAWLGERGIRRVALMGSSMGGIVALTSVAVLGDGRLAAADADPDAPVGVSTPPRPRIVAVVAESVTPELRLLVARRLRVPLGSRLGDQAFAGVARAVGVDPRATEPIRAVRLLEDVPLLLVAGGADAIVTPADADRLAAAAPEGTHRLVVAGAGHGDAHATDPKAWEDAVATHLRSAFEGARS
;
A
#
# COMPACT_ATOMS: atom_id res chain seq x y z
N MET A 1 32.43 43.55 -8.21
CA MET A 1 31.74 42.63 -9.17
C MET A 1 32.11 41.15 -9.01
N ARG A 2 33.39 40.75 -8.85
CA ARG A 2 33.74 39.30 -8.69
C ARG A 2 33.13 38.57 -7.49
N ARG A 3 32.92 39.22 -6.35
CA ARG A 3 32.33 38.62 -5.14
C ARG A 3 30.81 38.38 -5.26
N LEU A 4 30.11 39.21 -6.02
CA LEU A 4 28.66 39.02 -6.29
C LEU A 4 28.37 37.87 -7.28
N LEU A 5 29.26 37.61 -8.24
CA LEU A 5 29.16 36.51 -9.17
C LEU A 5 29.41 35.15 -8.49
N LEU A 6 30.31 35.09 -7.51
CA LEU A 6 30.55 33.87 -6.72
C LEU A 6 29.39 33.53 -5.76
N ALA A 7 28.73 34.55 -5.19
CA ALA A 7 27.56 34.33 -4.35
C ALA A 7 26.33 33.84 -5.08
N ALA A 8 26.15 34.19 -6.37
CA ALA A 8 25.07 33.72 -7.23
C ALA A 8 25.33 32.31 -7.80
N ALA A 9 26.61 31.93 -7.98
CA ALA A 9 26.97 30.64 -8.52
C ALA A 9 26.84 29.49 -7.49
N ALA A 10 27.03 29.76 -6.21
CA ALA A 10 26.97 28.75 -5.15
C ALA A 10 25.61 28.00 -5.05
N PRO A 11 24.45 28.69 -5.10
CA PRO A 11 23.15 27.98 -5.08
C PRO A 11 22.86 27.22 -6.37
N VAL A 12 23.36 27.70 -7.51
CA VAL A 12 23.20 27.00 -8.81
C VAL A 12 24.06 25.73 -8.86
N VAL A 13 25.29 25.78 -8.37
CA VAL A 13 26.19 24.63 -8.29
C VAL A 13 25.65 23.60 -7.29
N ALA A 14 25.13 24.05 -6.13
CA ALA A 14 24.47 23.17 -5.18
C ALA A 14 23.22 22.50 -5.78
N LEU A 15 22.42 23.21 -6.56
CA LEU A 15 21.23 22.68 -7.24
C LEU A 15 21.62 21.65 -8.32
N LEU A 16 22.70 21.90 -9.07
CA LEU A 16 23.23 21.00 -10.09
C LEU A 16 23.83 19.72 -9.48
N ALA A 17 24.38 19.77 -8.27
CA ALA A 17 24.91 18.59 -7.58
C ALA A 17 23.84 17.71 -6.95
N VAL A 18 22.69 18.27 -6.54
CA VAL A 18 21.60 17.51 -5.90
C VAL A 18 20.84 16.63 -6.89
N ARG A 19 20.70 17.06 -8.15
CA ARG A 19 19.96 16.31 -9.18
C ARG A 19 20.56 14.94 -9.50
N PRO A 20 21.87 14.78 -9.80
CA PRO A 20 22.45 13.45 -10.04
C PRO A 20 22.34 12.51 -8.85
N VAL A 21 22.44 13.04 -7.62
CA VAL A 21 22.23 12.26 -6.41
C VAL A 21 20.77 11.82 -6.31
N GLY A 22 19.82 12.73 -6.56
CA GLY A 22 18.40 12.42 -6.60
C GLY A 22 18.05 11.35 -7.64
N ASP A 23 18.59 11.45 -8.86
CA ASP A 23 18.39 10.45 -9.93
C ASP A 23 18.99 9.07 -9.56
N ARG A 24 20.13 9.04 -8.88
CA ARG A 24 20.69 7.78 -8.36
C ARG A 24 19.82 7.17 -7.26
N MET A 25 19.25 7.99 -6.41
CA MET A 25 18.32 7.55 -5.36
C MET A 25 17.03 7.06 -5.97
N ALA A 26 16.50 7.76 -6.99
CA ALA A 26 15.32 7.34 -7.72
C ALA A 26 15.48 5.92 -8.27
N ARG A 27 16.62 5.62 -8.93
CA ARG A 27 16.90 4.26 -9.41
C ARG A 27 16.87 3.23 -8.28
N ARG A 28 17.46 3.54 -7.12
CA ARG A 28 17.47 2.63 -5.97
C ARG A 28 16.07 2.43 -5.35
N LEU A 29 15.22 3.45 -5.40
CA LEU A 29 13.84 3.34 -4.94
C LEU A 29 13.01 2.48 -5.89
N MET A 30 13.21 2.64 -7.19
CA MET A 30 12.48 1.90 -8.22
C MET A 30 12.94 0.45 -8.36
N ASP A 31 14.21 0.16 -8.07
CA ASP A 31 14.81 -1.16 -8.17
C ASP A 31 14.88 -1.81 -6.77
N ALA A 32 13.72 -2.18 -6.27
CA ALA A 32 13.59 -2.80 -4.96
C ALA A 32 14.04 -4.28 -5.00
N PRO A 33 14.71 -4.80 -3.94
CA PRO A 33 15.00 -6.22 -3.84
C PRO A 33 13.71 -7.06 -3.86
N ARG A 34 13.64 -8.09 -4.71
CA ARG A 34 12.49 -8.98 -4.87
C ARG A 34 12.21 -9.83 -3.64
N THR A 35 13.25 -10.14 -2.87
CA THR A 35 13.18 -10.91 -1.63
C THR A 35 13.78 -10.09 -0.50
N GLY A 36 13.06 -10.00 0.59
CA GLY A 36 13.52 -9.36 1.82
C GLY A 36 14.50 -10.25 2.60
N PRO A 37 15.22 -9.68 3.57
CA PRO A 37 16.06 -10.45 4.45
C PRO A 37 15.26 -11.53 5.19
N GLY A 38 15.71 -12.79 5.09
CA GLY A 38 15.09 -13.91 5.81
C GLY A 38 13.83 -14.50 5.18
N GLU A 39 13.32 -13.99 4.08
CA GLU A 39 12.08 -14.50 3.43
C GLU A 39 12.20 -15.97 3.00
N ASP A 40 13.37 -16.41 2.55
CA ASP A 40 13.57 -17.82 2.19
C ASP A 40 13.33 -18.77 3.36
N ALA A 41 13.60 -18.34 4.59
CA ALA A 41 13.33 -19.13 5.78
C ALA A 41 11.83 -19.22 6.12
N LEU A 42 11.02 -18.27 5.64
CA LEU A 42 9.56 -18.26 5.83
C LEU A 42 8.80 -19.08 4.76
N ARG A 43 9.46 -19.49 3.68
CA ARG A 43 8.82 -20.27 2.60
C ARG A 43 8.03 -21.48 3.09
N PRO A 44 8.56 -22.35 3.98
CA PRO A 44 7.78 -23.47 4.51
C PRO A 44 6.51 -23.03 5.26
N ALA A 45 6.58 -21.91 6.00
CA ALA A 45 5.43 -21.37 6.71
C ALA A 45 4.38 -20.79 5.75
N VAL A 46 4.81 -20.10 4.70
CA VAL A 46 3.91 -19.62 3.62
C VAL A 46 3.23 -20.80 2.90
N GLU A 47 3.97 -21.89 2.64
CA GLU A 47 3.42 -23.09 2.03
C GLU A 47 2.42 -23.80 2.95
N ALA A 48 2.70 -23.84 4.26
CA ALA A 48 1.83 -24.44 5.27
C ALA A 48 0.49 -23.71 5.43
N LEU A 49 0.39 -22.43 5.08
CA LEU A 49 -0.89 -21.71 5.02
C LEU A 49 -1.82 -22.28 3.94
N GLY A 50 -1.28 -23.04 2.99
CA GLY A 50 -2.06 -23.58 1.88
C GLY A 50 -2.52 -22.51 0.88
N GLY A 51 -3.76 -22.64 0.39
CA GLY A 51 -4.31 -21.74 -0.60
C GLY A 51 -3.76 -21.96 -2.02
N GLU A 52 -4.18 -21.11 -2.94
CA GLU A 52 -3.81 -21.16 -4.36
C GLU A 52 -2.78 -20.08 -4.69
N VAL A 53 -1.66 -20.44 -5.33
CA VAL A 53 -0.77 -19.45 -5.96
C VAL A 53 -1.45 -18.98 -7.25
N VAL A 54 -1.79 -17.71 -7.31
CA VAL A 54 -2.53 -17.12 -8.42
C VAL A 54 -1.64 -16.27 -9.31
N ARG A 55 -2.04 -16.20 -10.59
CA ARG A 55 -1.46 -15.28 -11.57
C ARG A 55 -2.56 -14.38 -12.07
N LEU A 56 -2.32 -13.08 -12.03
CA LEU A 56 -3.28 -12.08 -12.48
C LEU A 56 -2.54 -10.99 -13.29
N LEU A 57 -3.30 -10.13 -13.94
CA LEU A 57 -2.75 -9.00 -14.67
C LEU A 57 -3.08 -7.71 -13.95
N ALA A 58 -2.09 -6.85 -13.77
CA ALA A 58 -2.33 -5.45 -13.47
C ALA A 58 -3.15 -4.80 -14.61
N ARG A 59 -3.85 -3.72 -14.35
CA ARG A 59 -4.65 -3.03 -15.37
C ARG A 59 -3.83 -2.57 -16.58
N ASP A 60 -2.54 -2.27 -16.39
CA ASP A 60 -1.58 -1.92 -17.44
C ASP A 60 -0.86 -3.13 -18.07
N GLY A 61 -1.32 -4.37 -17.77
CA GLY A 61 -0.86 -5.60 -18.40
C GLY A 61 0.36 -6.27 -17.76
N ILE A 62 0.91 -5.75 -16.68
CA ILE A 62 2.00 -6.41 -15.91
C ILE A 62 1.47 -7.70 -15.29
N ARG A 63 2.22 -8.81 -15.45
CA ARG A 63 1.88 -10.08 -14.80
C ARG A 63 2.24 -10.04 -13.33
N LEU A 64 1.24 -10.30 -12.48
CA LEU A 64 1.39 -10.30 -11.04
C LEU A 64 1.25 -11.71 -10.47
N SER A 65 1.88 -11.92 -9.33
CA SER A 65 1.78 -13.10 -8.49
C SER A 65 1.03 -12.75 -7.23
N GLY A 66 0.25 -13.70 -6.71
CA GLY A 66 -0.39 -13.58 -5.42
C GLY A 66 -0.69 -14.94 -4.82
N ARG A 67 -1.23 -14.93 -3.62
CA ARG A 67 -1.75 -16.13 -2.96
C ARG A 67 -3.17 -15.87 -2.50
N TRP A 68 -4.09 -16.71 -2.97
CA TRP A 68 -5.49 -16.70 -2.56
C TRP A 68 -5.73 -17.75 -1.49
N LEU A 69 -6.33 -17.32 -0.38
CA LEU A 69 -6.71 -18.19 0.73
C LEU A 69 -8.20 -17.94 1.05
N PRO A 70 -9.06 -18.98 0.94
CA PRO A 70 -10.45 -18.89 1.38
C PRO A 70 -10.53 -18.64 2.89
N ALA A 71 -11.54 -17.89 3.31
CA ALA A 71 -11.81 -17.65 4.72
C ALA A 71 -12.14 -18.96 5.46
N GLU A 72 -11.77 -19.00 6.73
CA GLU A 72 -12.05 -20.11 7.63
C GLU A 72 -12.83 -19.58 8.85
N PRO A 73 -14.01 -20.15 9.18
CA PRO A 73 -14.75 -19.73 10.35
C PRO A 73 -13.90 -19.88 11.63
N GLY A 74 -13.86 -18.84 12.45
CA GLY A 74 -13.24 -18.89 13.77
C GLY A 74 -14.23 -19.34 14.85
N ASP A 75 -13.73 -19.49 16.09
CA ASP A 75 -14.51 -19.88 17.26
C ASP A 75 -15.22 -18.69 17.94
N ASP A 76 -15.07 -17.48 17.41
CA ASP A 76 -15.57 -16.22 17.99
C ASP A 76 -17.00 -15.85 17.54
N GLY A 77 -17.63 -16.74 16.74
CA GLY A 77 -19.00 -16.57 16.23
C GLY A 77 -19.12 -15.67 14.99
N TRP A 78 -18.02 -15.11 14.52
CA TRP A 78 -18.04 -14.40 13.23
C TRP A 78 -18.11 -15.39 12.07
N VAL A 79 -19.01 -15.13 11.13
CA VAL A 79 -19.17 -15.91 9.89
C VAL A 79 -18.71 -15.06 8.71
N PRO A 80 -17.58 -15.38 8.09
CA PRO A 80 -17.11 -14.69 6.90
C PRO A 80 -18.12 -14.80 5.74
N ASP A 81 -18.42 -13.68 5.07
CA ASP A 81 -19.20 -13.72 3.82
C ASP A 81 -18.28 -14.13 2.67
N PRO A 82 -18.63 -15.15 1.87
CA PRO A 82 -17.77 -15.60 0.76
C PRO A 82 -17.58 -14.53 -0.33
N ARG A 83 -18.35 -13.44 -0.32
CA ARG A 83 -18.22 -12.31 -1.25
C ARG A 83 -17.33 -11.19 -0.71
N GLU A 84 -16.64 -11.41 0.41
CA GLU A 84 -15.75 -10.44 1.05
C GLU A 84 -14.31 -10.94 1.03
N ALA A 85 -13.37 -10.00 0.83
CA ALA A 85 -11.96 -10.31 0.87
C ALA A 85 -11.14 -9.15 1.45
N VAL A 86 -10.00 -9.50 2.06
CA VAL A 86 -8.92 -8.55 2.36
C VAL A 86 -7.85 -8.72 1.28
N VAL A 87 -7.37 -7.61 0.70
CA VAL A 87 -6.16 -7.59 -0.12
C VAL A 87 -5.01 -7.11 0.75
N LEU A 88 -4.04 -7.98 0.96
CA LEU A 88 -2.85 -7.74 1.77
C LEU A 88 -1.71 -7.24 0.88
N LEU A 89 -1.19 -6.06 1.21
CA LEU A 89 -0.26 -5.26 0.44
C LEU A 89 1.04 -5.07 1.22
N HIS A 90 2.14 -5.63 0.72
CA HIS A 90 3.43 -5.64 1.43
C HIS A 90 4.19 -4.30 1.36
N GLY A 91 5.21 -4.16 2.21
CA GLY A 91 6.10 -3.01 2.25
C GLY A 91 7.06 -2.93 1.06
N TRP A 92 7.93 -1.90 1.06
CA TRP A 92 9.00 -1.77 0.06
C TRP A 92 10.07 -2.83 0.32
N THR A 93 10.46 -3.58 -0.67
CA THR A 93 11.33 -4.77 -0.65
C THR A 93 10.62 -6.06 -0.25
N GLY A 94 11.02 -7.15 -0.88
CA GLY A 94 10.54 -8.49 -0.55
C GLY A 94 9.28 -8.91 -1.30
N SER A 95 8.42 -9.63 -0.61
CA SER A 95 7.17 -10.20 -1.11
C SER A 95 6.07 -10.11 -0.05
N VAL A 96 4.88 -10.53 -0.40
CA VAL A 96 3.76 -10.63 0.56
C VAL A 96 3.90 -11.81 1.54
N GLY A 97 4.86 -12.70 1.33
CA GLY A 97 5.03 -13.90 2.14
C GLY A 97 5.14 -13.66 3.65
N PRO A 98 6.02 -12.76 4.13
CA PRO A 98 6.11 -12.42 5.54
C PRO A 98 4.79 -11.92 6.15
N ASP A 99 4.09 -11.04 5.44
CA ASP A 99 2.81 -10.50 5.90
C ASP A 99 1.72 -11.58 5.94
N LEU A 100 1.72 -12.52 4.98
CA LEU A 100 0.82 -13.69 5.01
C LEU A 100 1.07 -14.57 6.22
N VAL A 101 2.33 -14.84 6.57
CA VAL A 101 2.66 -15.65 7.76
C VAL A 101 2.24 -14.92 9.04
N ALA A 102 2.50 -13.61 9.12
CA ALA A 102 2.20 -12.82 10.31
C ALA A 102 0.70 -12.61 10.52
N HIS A 103 -0.04 -12.27 9.48
CA HIS A 103 -1.43 -11.80 9.58
C HIS A 103 -2.45 -12.77 9.02
N GLY A 104 -2.04 -13.70 8.13
CA GLY A 104 -2.95 -14.61 7.44
C GLY A 104 -3.86 -15.41 8.36
N PRO A 105 -3.33 -16.12 9.39
CA PRO A 105 -4.15 -16.94 10.29
C PRO A 105 -5.25 -16.15 11.01
N PHE A 106 -4.99 -14.87 11.34
CA PHE A 106 -5.96 -13.98 11.93
C PHE A 106 -6.98 -13.46 10.90
N LEU A 107 -6.51 -12.98 9.75
CA LEU A 107 -7.37 -12.38 8.72
C LEU A 107 -8.34 -13.38 8.09
N LEU A 108 -7.95 -14.64 7.94
CA LEU A 108 -8.80 -15.71 7.40
C LEU A 108 -10.04 -15.96 8.24
N ARG A 109 -10.01 -15.66 9.54
CA ARG A 109 -11.20 -15.69 10.41
C ARG A 109 -12.17 -14.53 10.16
N THR A 110 -11.76 -13.53 9.37
CA THR A 110 -12.58 -12.34 9.08
C THR A 110 -13.14 -12.35 7.67
N ALA A 111 -12.33 -12.66 6.65
CA ALA A 111 -12.72 -12.68 5.25
C ALA A 111 -11.73 -13.54 4.43
N ASN A 112 -12.06 -13.79 3.15
CA ASN A 112 -11.08 -14.34 2.22
C ASN A 112 -9.86 -13.42 2.12
N LEU A 113 -8.70 -13.98 1.78
CA LEU A 113 -7.45 -13.24 1.74
C LEU A 113 -6.75 -13.38 0.39
N LEU A 114 -6.42 -12.26 -0.23
CA LEU A 114 -5.52 -12.19 -1.36
C LEU A 114 -4.24 -11.48 -0.94
N GLY A 115 -3.14 -12.21 -0.77
CA GLY A 115 -1.82 -11.64 -0.67
C GLY A 115 -1.30 -11.31 -2.06
N LEU A 116 -0.87 -10.07 -2.31
CA LEU A 116 -0.42 -9.60 -3.62
C LEU A 116 1.06 -9.22 -3.59
N ASP A 117 1.85 -9.81 -4.48
CA ASP A 117 3.19 -9.32 -4.79
C ASP A 117 3.06 -8.17 -5.79
N PHE A 118 3.53 -6.98 -5.44
CA PHE A 118 3.56 -5.85 -6.37
C PHE A 118 4.51 -6.07 -7.53
N ARG A 119 4.35 -5.31 -8.62
CA ARG A 119 5.32 -5.26 -9.72
C ARG A 119 6.75 -5.12 -9.20
N GLY A 120 7.71 -5.81 -9.80
CA GLY A 120 9.10 -5.80 -9.37
C GLY A 120 9.40 -6.58 -8.09
N HIS A 121 8.41 -7.17 -7.41
CA HIS A 121 8.56 -7.85 -6.13
C HIS A 121 8.13 -9.33 -6.21
N GLY A 122 8.61 -10.13 -5.26
CA GLY A 122 8.24 -11.53 -5.10
C GLY A 122 8.20 -12.31 -6.41
N GLY A 123 7.08 -12.95 -6.68
CA GLY A 123 6.82 -13.73 -7.90
C GLY A 123 6.25 -12.94 -9.08
N SER A 124 6.03 -11.63 -8.96
CA SER A 124 5.52 -10.76 -10.01
C SER A 124 6.57 -10.45 -11.09
N ALA A 125 6.12 -10.02 -12.27
CA ALA A 125 7.00 -9.59 -13.35
C ALA A 125 7.77 -8.30 -12.98
N ASP A 126 8.85 -8.02 -13.71
CA ASP A 126 9.64 -6.81 -13.53
C ASP A 126 8.81 -5.56 -13.74
N GLY A 127 9.08 -4.57 -12.92
CA GLY A 127 8.45 -3.26 -12.98
C GLY A 127 9.06 -2.32 -11.95
N PRO A 128 9.02 -1.01 -12.18
CA PRO A 128 9.58 -0.04 -11.24
C PRO A 128 8.69 0.12 -10.02
N THR A 129 9.28 0.23 -8.84
CA THR A 129 8.58 0.65 -7.63
C THR A 129 8.36 2.16 -7.62
N THR A 130 7.12 2.60 -7.38
CA THR A 130 6.74 4.00 -7.49
C THR A 130 5.95 4.52 -6.29
N PHE A 131 5.84 3.74 -5.21
CA PHE A 131 5.16 4.12 -3.97
C PHE A 131 3.71 4.59 -4.19
N GLY A 132 2.97 3.86 -4.99
CA GLY A 132 1.55 4.07 -5.24
C GLY A 132 1.22 4.66 -6.63
N ALA A 133 2.20 5.24 -7.37
CA ALA A 133 1.88 5.85 -8.66
C ALA A 133 1.51 4.82 -9.75
N LEU A 134 2.18 3.68 -9.78
CA LEU A 134 1.88 2.56 -10.69
C LEU A 134 1.32 1.34 -9.97
N GLU A 135 1.60 1.15 -8.68
CA GLU A 135 1.07 0.02 -7.91
C GLU A 135 -0.45 0.09 -7.76
N VAL A 136 -1.09 1.23 -7.99
CA VAL A 136 -2.56 1.32 -8.10
C VAL A 136 -3.10 0.49 -9.28
N GLU A 137 -2.31 0.30 -10.35
CA GLU A 137 -2.66 -0.55 -11.47
C GLU A 137 -2.65 -2.04 -11.06
N ASP A 138 -1.74 -2.41 -10.14
CA ASP A 138 -1.66 -3.76 -9.58
C ASP A 138 -2.90 -4.06 -8.74
N VAL A 139 -3.29 -3.11 -7.87
CA VAL A 139 -4.52 -3.22 -7.08
C VAL A 139 -5.75 -3.25 -7.97
N ALA A 140 -5.81 -2.44 -9.04
CA ALA A 140 -6.90 -2.47 -10.00
C ALA A 140 -7.06 -3.84 -10.66
N GLY A 141 -5.94 -4.48 -11.05
CA GLY A 141 -5.92 -5.84 -11.56
C GLY A 141 -6.38 -6.87 -10.53
N ALA A 142 -5.94 -6.74 -9.28
CA ALA A 142 -6.39 -7.60 -8.18
C ALA A 142 -7.90 -7.49 -7.92
N LEU A 143 -8.45 -6.28 -7.96
CA LEU A 143 -9.90 -6.06 -7.83
C LEU A 143 -10.68 -6.69 -9.00
N ALA A 144 -10.19 -6.57 -10.24
CA ALA A 144 -10.82 -7.21 -11.39
C ALA A 144 -10.84 -8.73 -11.23
N TRP A 145 -9.70 -9.34 -10.89
CA TRP A 145 -9.56 -10.76 -10.63
C TRP A 145 -10.49 -11.26 -9.51
N LEU A 146 -10.63 -10.49 -8.43
CA LEU A 146 -11.57 -10.80 -7.34
C LEU A 146 -13.02 -10.68 -7.79
N GLY A 147 -13.36 -9.69 -8.61
CA GLY A 147 -14.70 -9.51 -9.19
C GLY A 147 -15.14 -10.72 -10.01
N GLU A 148 -14.24 -11.29 -10.83
CA GLU A 148 -14.45 -12.52 -11.60
C GLU A 148 -14.76 -13.73 -10.69
N ARG A 149 -14.24 -13.76 -9.48
CA ARG A 149 -14.50 -14.78 -8.45
C ARG A 149 -15.74 -14.54 -7.60
N GLY A 150 -16.51 -13.50 -7.92
CA GLY A 150 -17.76 -13.20 -7.22
C GLY A 150 -17.58 -12.35 -5.96
N ILE A 151 -16.35 -11.91 -5.64
CA ILE A 151 -16.13 -10.96 -4.54
C ILE A 151 -16.83 -9.63 -4.88
N ARG A 152 -17.44 -9.02 -3.88
CA ARG A 152 -18.19 -7.76 -4.03
C ARG A 152 -17.69 -6.65 -3.12
N ARG A 153 -17.07 -7.00 -2.01
CA ARG A 153 -16.55 -6.07 -1.00
C ARG A 153 -15.11 -6.43 -0.66
N VAL A 154 -14.25 -5.43 -0.66
CA VAL A 154 -12.81 -5.60 -0.40
C VAL A 154 -12.34 -4.59 0.62
N ALA A 155 -11.59 -5.05 1.60
CA ALA A 155 -10.77 -4.21 2.44
C ALA A 155 -9.33 -4.22 1.91
N LEU A 156 -8.67 -3.07 1.88
CA LEU A 156 -7.24 -2.97 1.57
C LEU A 156 -6.45 -2.84 2.88
N MET A 157 -5.46 -3.68 3.06
CA MET A 157 -4.61 -3.65 4.24
C MET A 157 -3.14 -3.68 3.83
N GLY A 158 -2.34 -2.78 4.40
CA GLY A 158 -0.92 -2.78 4.10
C GLY A 158 -0.07 -1.98 5.08
N SER A 159 1.22 -2.33 5.13
CA SER A 159 2.22 -1.64 5.93
C SER A 159 3.19 -0.86 5.05
N SER A 160 3.65 0.31 5.53
CA SER A 160 4.64 1.16 4.86
C SER A 160 4.21 1.48 3.41
N MET A 161 4.95 1.02 2.40
CA MET A 161 4.56 1.17 0.99
C MET A 161 3.18 0.58 0.70
N GLY A 162 2.86 -0.60 1.23
CA GLY A 162 1.54 -1.22 1.05
C GLY A 162 0.40 -0.35 1.60
N GLY A 163 0.62 0.31 2.74
CA GLY A 163 -0.33 1.27 3.30
C GLY A 163 -0.48 2.54 2.44
N ILE A 164 0.63 3.03 1.86
CA ILE A 164 0.60 4.14 0.88
C ILE A 164 -0.24 3.74 -0.33
N VAL A 165 0.02 2.54 -0.88
CA VAL A 165 -0.72 2.02 -2.04
C VAL A 165 -2.21 1.84 -1.72
N ALA A 166 -2.54 1.33 -0.52
CA ALA A 166 -3.93 1.18 -0.08
C ALA A 166 -4.68 2.52 -0.10
N LEU A 167 -4.11 3.57 0.52
CA LEU A 167 -4.70 4.92 0.54
C LEU A 167 -4.82 5.51 -0.86
N THR A 168 -3.75 5.41 -1.66
CA THR A 168 -3.73 5.91 -3.04
C THR A 168 -4.74 5.19 -3.92
N SER A 169 -4.90 3.87 -3.73
CA SER A 169 -5.87 3.07 -4.49
C SER A 169 -7.31 3.51 -4.22
N VAL A 170 -7.68 3.83 -2.99
CA VAL A 170 -9.02 4.41 -2.72
C VAL A 170 -9.19 5.75 -3.41
N ALA A 171 -8.19 6.63 -3.31
CA ALA A 171 -8.24 7.96 -3.92
C ALA A 171 -8.36 7.93 -5.47
N VAL A 172 -7.77 6.90 -6.10
CA VAL A 172 -7.74 6.76 -7.57
C VAL A 172 -8.85 5.84 -8.08
N LEU A 173 -9.16 4.75 -7.36
CA LEU A 173 -10.09 3.70 -7.81
C LEU A 173 -11.46 3.77 -7.11
N GLY A 174 -11.59 4.58 -6.06
CA GLY A 174 -12.85 4.76 -5.32
C GLY A 174 -13.95 5.41 -6.16
N ASP A 175 -15.21 5.23 -5.73
CA ASP A 175 -16.42 5.88 -6.25
C ASP A 175 -16.83 5.60 -7.70
N GLY A 176 -16.43 4.48 -8.28
CA GLY A 176 -16.92 4.11 -9.61
C GLY A 176 -16.49 5.07 -10.74
N ARG A 177 -15.67 6.09 -10.43
CA ARG A 177 -15.15 7.03 -11.46
C ARG A 177 -14.36 6.32 -12.54
N LEU A 178 -13.75 5.17 -12.21
CA LEU A 178 -13.05 4.32 -13.17
C LEU A 178 -13.92 3.20 -13.76
N ALA A 179 -15.05 2.85 -13.15
CA ALA A 179 -15.98 1.91 -13.77
C ALA A 179 -16.51 2.41 -15.13
N ALA A 180 -16.60 3.74 -15.30
CA ALA A 180 -16.95 4.36 -16.57
C ALA A 180 -15.76 4.48 -17.54
N ALA A 181 -14.52 4.55 -17.04
CA ALA A 181 -13.30 4.64 -17.85
C ALA A 181 -12.77 3.26 -18.31
N ASP A 182 -13.14 2.20 -17.60
CA ASP A 182 -12.76 0.82 -17.95
C ASP A 182 -13.81 0.09 -18.82
N ALA A 183 -14.93 0.71 -19.14
CA ALA A 183 -15.81 0.20 -20.17
C ALA A 183 -15.04 0.28 -21.50
N ASP A 184 -14.51 -0.86 -21.93
CA ASP A 184 -13.92 -0.99 -23.26
C ASP A 184 -15.01 -0.59 -24.29
N PRO A 185 -14.86 0.55 -25.00
CA PRO A 185 -15.85 0.97 -25.98
C PRO A 185 -16.00 -0.03 -27.13
N ASP A 186 -15.03 -0.92 -27.34
CA ASP A 186 -15.00 -1.97 -28.35
C ASP A 186 -15.38 -3.35 -27.78
N ALA A 187 -15.78 -3.44 -26.48
CA ALA A 187 -16.22 -4.72 -25.92
C ALA A 187 -17.44 -5.26 -26.68
N PRO A 188 -17.48 -6.55 -27.04
CA PRO A 188 -18.63 -7.15 -27.72
C PRO A 188 -19.92 -6.91 -26.94
N VAL A 189 -20.95 -6.39 -27.60
CA VAL A 189 -22.27 -6.18 -27.00
C VAL A 189 -22.79 -7.51 -26.43
N GLY A 190 -23.04 -7.55 -25.11
CA GLY A 190 -23.53 -8.75 -24.41
C GLY A 190 -22.49 -9.47 -23.54
N VAL A 191 -21.21 -9.07 -23.54
CA VAL A 191 -20.23 -9.54 -22.55
C VAL A 191 -20.29 -8.63 -21.33
N SER A 192 -20.98 -9.07 -20.30
CA SER A 192 -21.00 -8.38 -19.01
C SER A 192 -19.66 -8.57 -18.33
N THR A 193 -18.85 -7.53 -18.27
CA THR A 193 -17.65 -7.52 -17.39
C THR A 193 -18.14 -7.65 -15.95
N PRO A 194 -17.62 -8.58 -15.14
CA PRO A 194 -18.02 -8.70 -13.74
C PRO A 194 -17.81 -7.37 -13.02
N PRO A 195 -18.78 -6.93 -12.22
CA PRO A 195 -18.63 -5.66 -11.49
C PRO A 195 -17.43 -5.75 -10.55
N ARG A 196 -16.59 -4.73 -10.54
CA ARG A 196 -15.49 -4.63 -9.60
C ARG A 196 -15.99 -4.60 -8.16
N PRO A 197 -15.29 -5.25 -7.23
CA PRO A 197 -15.59 -5.12 -5.81
C PRO A 197 -15.48 -3.66 -5.35
N ARG A 198 -16.39 -3.26 -4.47
CA ARG A 198 -16.27 -1.98 -3.78
C ARG A 198 -15.19 -2.08 -2.70
N ILE A 199 -14.30 -1.08 -2.59
CA ILE A 199 -13.39 -0.95 -1.47
C ILE A 199 -14.21 -0.38 -0.30
N VAL A 200 -14.28 -1.14 0.81
CA VAL A 200 -15.15 -0.83 1.95
C VAL A 200 -14.39 -0.49 3.22
N ALA A 201 -13.09 -0.73 3.27
CA ALA A 201 -12.23 -0.35 4.40
C ALA A 201 -10.77 -0.24 3.98
N VAL A 202 -10.00 0.53 4.75
CA VAL A 202 -8.53 0.56 4.67
C VAL A 202 -7.94 0.39 6.07
N VAL A 203 -6.91 -0.47 6.17
CA VAL A 203 -5.99 -0.55 7.31
C VAL A 203 -4.61 -0.15 6.79
N ALA A 204 -4.08 0.97 7.28
CA ALA A 204 -2.81 1.51 6.84
C ALA A 204 -1.83 1.66 8.02
N GLU A 205 -0.79 0.81 8.04
CA GLU A 205 0.21 0.80 9.10
C GLU A 205 1.49 1.52 8.67
N SER A 206 2.07 2.30 9.59
CA SER A 206 3.38 2.96 9.40
C SER A 206 3.48 3.78 8.11
N VAL A 207 2.45 4.56 7.81
CA VAL A 207 2.37 5.39 6.60
C VAL A 207 2.86 6.80 6.84
N THR A 208 3.82 7.26 6.03
CA THR A 208 4.27 8.65 6.03
C THR A 208 3.26 9.58 5.36
N PRO A 209 3.02 10.78 5.87
CA PRO A 209 2.15 11.75 5.18
C PRO A 209 2.72 12.27 3.86
N GLU A 210 4.05 12.34 3.75
CA GLU A 210 4.74 12.88 2.59
C GLU A 210 5.93 11.98 2.20
N LEU A 211 6.00 11.56 0.93
CA LEU A 211 7.01 10.62 0.45
C LEU A 211 8.45 11.09 0.66
N ARG A 212 8.71 12.39 0.54
CA ARG A 212 10.04 12.97 0.78
C ARG A 212 10.59 12.67 2.18
N LEU A 213 9.71 12.48 3.17
CA LEU A 213 10.10 12.18 4.55
C LEU A 213 10.73 10.79 4.68
N LEU A 214 10.33 9.82 3.85
CA LEU A 214 10.96 8.50 3.82
C LEU A 214 12.46 8.59 3.56
N VAL A 215 12.84 9.38 2.55
CA VAL A 215 14.25 9.59 2.19
C VAL A 215 14.96 10.42 3.26
N ALA A 216 14.34 11.52 3.70
CA ALA A 216 14.92 12.42 4.68
C ALA A 216 15.29 11.71 5.98
N ARG A 217 14.38 10.87 6.50
CA ARG A 217 14.58 10.18 7.78
C ARG A 217 15.53 9.00 7.68
N ARG A 218 15.50 8.26 6.56
CA ARG A 218 16.46 7.16 6.34
C ARG A 218 17.90 7.65 6.21
N LEU A 219 18.12 8.77 5.54
CA LEU A 219 19.46 9.32 5.34
C LEU A 219 20.01 10.03 6.58
N ARG A 220 19.15 10.61 7.42
CA ARG A 220 19.54 11.39 8.62
C ARG A 220 20.57 12.50 8.32
N VAL A 221 20.46 13.13 7.15
CA VAL A 221 21.39 14.19 6.72
C VAL A 221 20.69 15.53 6.59
N PRO A 222 21.38 16.66 6.79
CA PRO A 222 20.87 17.97 6.43
C PRO A 222 20.42 17.99 4.97
N LEU A 223 19.32 18.67 4.65
CA LEU A 223 18.70 18.66 3.31
C LEU A 223 18.07 17.34 2.87
N GLY A 224 17.90 16.36 3.78
CA GLY A 224 17.29 15.07 3.45
C GLY A 224 15.92 15.20 2.77
N SER A 225 15.09 16.18 3.13
CA SER A 225 13.81 16.45 2.46
C SER A 225 13.98 16.92 1.01
N ARG A 226 14.98 17.77 0.71
CA ARG A 226 15.29 18.20 -0.66
C ARG A 226 15.82 17.06 -1.52
N LEU A 227 16.62 16.17 -0.94
CA LEU A 227 17.05 14.94 -1.61
C LEU A 227 15.88 14.01 -1.88
N GLY A 228 14.95 13.90 -0.94
CA GLY A 228 13.68 13.18 -1.12
C GLY A 228 12.87 13.73 -2.28
N ASP A 229 12.66 15.04 -2.33
CA ASP A 229 11.98 15.71 -3.44
C ASP A 229 12.65 15.44 -4.78
N GLN A 230 14.01 15.48 -4.84
CA GLN A 230 14.74 15.17 -6.06
C GLN A 230 14.71 13.69 -6.45
N ALA A 231 14.69 12.79 -5.47
CA ALA A 231 14.55 11.36 -5.72
C ALA A 231 13.18 11.05 -6.35
N PHE A 232 12.08 11.54 -5.78
CA PHE A 232 10.75 11.32 -6.36
C PHE A 232 10.53 12.11 -7.67
N ALA A 233 11.14 13.28 -7.85
CA ALA A 233 11.20 13.91 -9.16
C ALA A 233 11.99 13.07 -10.18
N GLY A 234 13.00 12.34 -9.76
CA GLY A 234 13.72 11.35 -10.57
C GLY A 234 12.85 10.16 -10.97
N VAL A 235 12.07 9.63 -10.03
CA VAL A 235 11.06 8.59 -10.31
C VAL A 235 10.07 9.11 -11.34
N ALA A 236 9.50 10.30 -11.14
CA ALA A 236 8.55 10.90 -12.07
C ALA A 236 9.10 11.02 -13.50
N ARG A 237 10.38 11.44 -13.64
CA ARG A 237 11.04 11.50 -14.96
C ARG A 237 11.23 10.14 -15.60
N ALA A 238 11.48 9.11 -14.80
CA ALA A 238 11.75 7.76 -15.31
C ALA A 238 10.48 7.05 -15.78
N VAL A 239 9.36 7.22 -15.06
CA VAL A 239 8.12 6.47 -15.30
C VAL A 239 6.99 7.32 -15.89
N GLY A 240 7.18 8.62 -16.03
CA GLY A 240 6.17 9.54 -16.60
C GLY A 240 5.03 9.92 -15.65
N VAL A 241 5.01 9.39 -14.41
CA VAL A 241 3.99 9.69 -13.39
C VAL A 241 4.69 10.17 -12.13
N ASP A 242 4.21 11.26 -11.53
CA ASP A 242 4.77 11.78 -10.28
C ASP A 242 4.10 11.15 -9.05
N PRO A 243 4.80 10.32 -8.26
CA PRO A 243 4.23 9.71 -7.06
C PRO A 243 3.69 10.73 -6.04
N ARG A 244 4.22 11.95 -6.06
CA ARG A 244 3.79 13.02 -5.15
C ARG A 244 2.42 13.60 -5.49
N ALA A 245 1.87 13.30 -6.68
CA ALA A 245 0.52 13.71 -7.04
C ALA A 245 -0.53 13.06 -6.12
N THR A 246 -0.25 11.85 -5.66
CA THR A 246 -1.11 11.03 -4.80
C THR A 246 -0.47 10.75 -3.43
N GLU A 247 0.29 11.72 -2.88
CA GLU A 247 0.86 11.58 -1.53
C GLU A 247 -0.20 11.22 -0.49
N PRO A 248 0.12 10.37 0.50
CA PRO A 248 -0.84 9.91 1.50
C PRO A 248 -1.63 11.02 2.18
N ILE A 249 -1.00 12.17 2.48
CA ILE A 249 -1.69 13.33 3.06
C ILE A 249 -2.75 13.95 2.13
N ARG A 250 -2.67 13.71 0.83
CA ARG A 250 -3.69 14.11 -0.14
C ARG A 250 -4.72 13.01 -0.34
N ALA A 251 -4.24 11.77 -0.42
CA ALA A 251 -5.09 10.60 -0.62
C ALA A 251 -6.12 10.42 0.51
N VAL A 252 -5.71 10.57 1.79
CA VAL A 252 -6.62 10.41 2.93
C VAL A 252 -7.83 11.33 2.89
N ARG A 253 -7.71 12.51 2.27
CA ARG A 253 -8.82 13.48 2.15
C ARG A 253 -9.92 13.02 1.20
N LEU A 254 -9.64 12.04 0.38
CA LEU A 254 -10.53 11.51 -0.65
C LEU A 254 -11.21 10.20 -0.23
N LEU A 255 -11.04 9.78 1.03
CA LEU A 255 -11.65 8.56 1.58
C LEU A 255 -13.05 8.82 2.17
N GLU A 256 -13.87 9.68 1.56
CA GLU A 256 -15.10 10.21 2.15
C GLU A 256 -16.04 9.13 2.75
N ASP A 257 -16.23 8.01 2.06
CA ASP A 257 -17.13 6.92 2.47
C ASP A 257 -16.40 5.60 2.79
N VAL A 258 -15.08 5.64 2.92
CA VAL A 258 -14.28 4.45 3.20
C VAL A 258 -13.65 4.54 4.59
N PRO A 259 -14.14 3.76 5.58
CA PRO A 259 -13.54 3.71 6.91
C PRO A 259 -12.04 3.45 6.88
N LEU A 260 -11.30 4.21 7.68
CA LEU A 260 -9.84 4.15 7.77
C LEU A 260 -9.39 3.83 9.20
N LEU A 261 -8.54 2.82 9.35
CA LEU A 261 -7.73 2.57 10.53
C LEU A 261 -6.26 2.88 10.24
N LEU A 262 -5.72 3.87 10.95
CA LEU A 262 -4.30 4.17 10.94
C LEU A 262 -3.60 3.47 12.11
N VAL A 263 -2.60 2.65 11.82
CA VAL A 263 -1.77 1.98 12.83
C VAL A 263 -0.37 2.57 12.82
N ALA A 264 0.16 2.89 13.99
CA ALA A 264 1.49 3.47 14.15
C ALA A 264 2.27 2.78 15.28
N GLY A 265 3.57 2.58 15.04
CA GLY A 265 4.49 2.16 16.10
C GLY A 265 4.90 3.36 16.97
N GLY A 266 4.77 3.21 18.30
CA GLY A 266 5.14 4.26 19.25
C GLY A 266 6.65 4.58 19.28
N ALA A 267 7.50 3.67 18.84
CA ALA A 267 8.94 3.83 18.70
C ALA A 267 9.42 3.86 17.23
N ASP A 268 8.50 4.01 16.27
CA ASP A 268 8.86 4.10 14.85
C ASP A 268 9.67 5.39 14.58
N ALA A 269 10.93 5.23 14.21
CA ALA A 269 11.85 6.33 13.91
C ALA A 269 11.74 6.82 12.45
N ILE A 270 11.05 6.05 11.57
CA ILE A 270 10.86 6.38 10.15
C ILE A 270 9.52 7.08 9.96
N VAL A 271 8.45 6.52 10.52
CA VAL A 271 7.10 7.10 10.52
C VAL A 271 6.65 7.28 11.95
N THR A 272 6.76 8.50 12.44
CA THR A 272 6.49 8.81 13.84
C THR A 272 4.98 8.79 14.16
N PRO A 273 4.59 8.61 15.43
CA PRO A 273 3.18 8.77 15.83
C PRO A 273 2.58 10.12 15.39
N ALA A 274 3.38 11.18 15.38
CA ALA A 274 2.95 12.50 14.90
C ALA A 274 2.60 12.51 13.40
N ASP A 275 3.15 11.59 12.60
CA ASP A 275 2.75 11.45 11.19
C ASP A 275 1.36 10.82 11.07
N ALA A 276 1.07 9.83 11.90
CA ALA A 276 -0.28 9.25 12.00
C ALA A 276 -1.29 10.29 12.48
N ASP A 277 -0.91 11.16 13.43
CA ASP A 277 -1.74 12.29 13.88
C ASP A 277 -2.04 13.26 12.73
N ARG A 278 -1.03 13.58 11.91
CA ARG A 278 -1.19 14.45 10.74
C ARG A 278 -2.11 13.83 9.69
N LEU A 279 -1.99 12.53 9.45
CA LEU A 279 -2.88 11.81 8.52
C LEU A 279 -4.31 11.77 9.06
N ALA A 280 -4.49 11.42 10.32
CA ALA A 280 -5.80 11.37 10.96
C ALA A 280 -6.49 12.74 10.96
N ALA A 281 -5.75 13.82 11.21
CA ALA A 281 -6.28 15.20 11.16
C ALA A 281 -6.66 15.66 9.74
N ALA A 282 -6.12 15.02 8.70
CA ALA A 282 -6.44 15.32 7.31
C ALA A 282 -7.51 14.41 6.72
N ALA A 283 -7.74 13.27 7.35
CA ALA A 283 -8.71 12.25 6.93
C ALA A 283 -10.15 12.64 7.31
N PRO A 284 -11.16 12.00 6.71
CA PRO A 284 -12.55 12.19 7.09
C PRO A 284 -12.83 11.88 8.57
N GLU A 285 -13.90 12.48 9.09
CA GLU A 285 -14.41 12.18 10.44
C GLU A 285 -14.71 10.68 10.58
N GLY A 286 -14.43 10.11 11.76
CA GLY A 286 -14.57 8.67 12.00
C GLY A 286 -13.31 7.85 11.66
N THR A 287 -12.23 8.47 11.22
CA THR A 287 -10.93 7.78 11.08
C THR A 287 -10.43 7.31 12.44
N HIS A 288 -10.17 6.00 12.55
CA HIS A 288 -9.66 5.39 13.76
C HIS A 288 -8.13 5.37 13.77
N ARG A 289 -7.54 5.39 14.96
CA ARG A 289 -6.10 5.35 15.14
C ARG A 289 -5.71 4.41 16.28
N LEU A 290 -4.72 3.54 16.01
CA LEU A 290 -4.04 2.72 17.00
C LEU A 290 -2.56 3.12 17.06
N VAL A 291 -2.04 3.40 18.25
CA VAL A 291 -0.59 3.55 18.47
C VAL A 291 -0.15 2.44 19.41
N VAL A 292 0.72 1.55 18.91
CA VAL A 292 1.27 0.45 19.71
C VAL A 292 2.58 0.89 20.35
N ALA A 293 2.56 1.04 21.67
CA ALA A 293 3.73 1.49 22.45
C ALA A 293 4.92 0.54 22.24
N GLY A 294 6.11 1.09 22.01
CA GLY A 294 7.33 0.32 21.79
C GLY A 294 7.49 -0.33 20.42
N ALA A 295 6.45 -0.39 19.61
CA ALA A 295 6.56 -0.92 18.25
C ALA A 295 7.43 -0.03 17.34
N GLY A 296 8.28 -0.67 16.54
CA GLY A 296 9.05 -0.05 15.46
C GLY A 296 8.24 0.12 14.17
N HIS A 297 8.96 0.27 13.05
CA HIS A 297 8.36 0.44 11.72
C HIS A 297 7.78 -0.86 11.18
N GLY A 298 6.45 -0.95 11.09
CA GLY A 298 5.75 -2.15 10.66
C GLY A 298 5.72 -3.28 11.69
N ASP A 299 6.02 -3.00 12.96
CA ASP A 299 6.17 -4.00 14.01
C ASP A 299 4.99 -4.02 15.01
N ALA A 300 3.88 -3.33 14.70
CA ALA A 300 2.79 -3.18 15.66
C ALA A 300 2.17 -4.53 16.06
N HIS A 301 1.87 -5.39 15.09
CA HIS A 301 1.35 -6.74 15.36
C HIS A 301 2.33 -7.60 16.18
N ALA A 302 3.62 -7.61 15.81
CA ALA A 302 4.63 -8.39 16.52
C ALA A 302 4.85 -7.91 17.96
N THR A 303 4.60 -6.61 18.23
CA THR A 303 4.81 -5.99 19.54
C THR A 303 3.61 -6.22 20.48
N ASP A 304 2.39 -6.01 19.99
CA ASP A 304 1.15 -6.27 20.74
C ASP A 304 0.10 -6.90 19.81
N PRO A 305 0.18 -8.23 19.60
CA PRO A 305 -0.74 -8.96 18.73
C PRO A 305 -2.20 -8.72 19.12
N LYS A 306 -2.50 -8.75 20.44
CA LYS A 306 -3.88 -8.64 20.90
C LYS A 306 -4.49 -7.29 20.60
N ALA A 307 -3.82 -6.19 20.95
CA ALA A 307 -4.34 -4.85 20.70
C ALA A 307 -4.49 -4.59 19.20
N TRP A 308 -3.55 -5.10 18.39
CA TRP A 308 -3.58 -4.95 16.95
C TRP A 308 -4.72 -5.76 16.31
N GLU A 309 -4.85 -7.05 16.68
CA GLU A 309 -5.90 -7.94 16.16
C GLU A 309 -7.31 -7.46 16.55
N ASP A 310 -7.51 -7.05 17.81
CA ASP A 310 -8.79 -6.51 18.28
C ASP A 310 -9.21 -5.26 17.48
N ALA A 311 -8.28 -4.34 17.25
CA ALA A 311 -8.54 -3.12 16.50
C ALA A 311 -8.85 -3.40 15.02
N VAL A 312 -8.04 -4.26 14.38
CA VAL A 312 -8.19 -4.63 12.97
C VAL A 312 -9.47 -5.43 12.75
N ALA A 313 -9.78 -6.42 13.61
CA ALA A 313 -11.02 -7.19 13.51
C ALA A 313 -12.25 -6.30 13.65
N THR A 314 -12.27 -5.44 14.67
CA THR A 314 -13.39 -4.51 14.91
C THR A 314 -13.60 -3.62 13.68
N HIS A 315 -12.52 -3.05 13.15
CA HIS A 315 -12.58 -2.16 12.00
C HIS A 315 -13.10 -2.87 10.74
N LEU A 316 -12.52 -4.01 10.39
CA LEU A 316 -12.89 -4.77 9.19
C LEU A 316 -14.31 -5.30 9.26
N ARG A 317 -14.70 -5.91 10.39
CA ARG A 317 -16.04 -6.47 10.58
C ARG A 317 -17.12 -5.41 10.53
N SER A 318 -16.95 -4.28 11.23
CA SER A 318 -17.88 -3.15 11.15
C SER A 318 -18.05 -2.62 9.73
N ALA A 319 -16.94 -2.49 9.00
CA ALA A 319 -16.98 -2.01 7.61
C ALA A 319 -17.68 -3.00 6.66
N PHE A 320 -17.42 -4.30 6.81
CA PHE A 320 -18.11 -5.32 6.01
C PHE A 320 -19.60 -5.37 6.33
N GLU A 321 -19.99 -5.35 7.61
CA GLU A 321 -21.42 -5.32 8.02
C GLU A 321 -22.14 -4.08 7.50
N GLY A 322 -21.57 -2.90 7.68
CA GLY A 322 -22.12 -1.65 7.15
C GLY A 322 -22.26 -1.62 5.63
N ALA A 323 -21.42 -2.38 4.93
CA ALA A 323 -21.46 -2.49 3.47
C ALA A 323 -22.40 -3.59 2.95
N ARG A 324 -22.95 -4.46 3.82
CA ARG A 324 -23.95 -5.48 3.48
C ARG A 324 -25.36 -4.88 3.41
N SER A 325 -25.59 -3.80 4.19
CA SER A 325 -26.85 -3.02 4.21
C SER A 325 -26.97 -2.12 2.97
#